data_d825f294ff5d49f89bdb577926c1aaac
#
_entry.id   d825f294ff5d49f89bdb577926c1aaac
#
_cell.length_a   1.000
_cell.length_b   1.000
_cell.length_c   1.000
_cell.angle_alpha   90.00
_cell.angle_beta   90.00
_cell.angle_gamma   90.00
#
_symmetry.space_group_name_H-M   'P 1'
#
loop_
_entity.id
_entity.type
_entity.pdbx_description
1 polymer ?
#
loop_
_entity_poly.entity_id
_entity_poly.type
_entity_poly.pdbx_seq_one_letter_code
_entity_poly.pdbx_strand_id
1 'polypeptide(L)'
;MMNSFFDKMGEKLMPFASKVSANRYLNAIKEGFFGVMPVIIVGSLFLLFTSIPINGYNELMTGLLGENWSQIFMVPYRMSYGIMSIYVVVGIARSLAHFYKVDTRESIVVSFIAIFMLTPVLVTEDGLKGLPLDNFSASGLFLAIITTCLAVEIF
;
A
#
# COMPACT_ATOMS: atom_id res chain seq x y z
N MET A 1 -26.03 -2.98 32.10
CA MET A 1 -24.66 -2.51 32.35
C MET A 1 -23.81 -2.41 31.05
N MET A 2 -23.89 -3.38 30.17
CA MET A 2 -23.11 -3.41 28.92
C MET A 2 -23.51 -2.28 27.93
N ASN A 3 -24.81 -1.99 27.78
CA ASN A 3 -25.29 -0.91 26.90
C ASN A 3 -24.81 0.48 27.37
N SER A 4 -24.82 0.75 28.67
CA SER A 4 -24.36 2.04 29.24
C SER A 4 -22.82 2.26 29.00
N PHE A 5 -22.03 1.21 28.91
CA PHE A 5 -20.59 1.30 28.58
C PHE A 5 -20.42 1.62 27.11
N PHE A 6 -21.16 0.95 26.22
CA PHE A 6 -21.10 1.23 24.77
C PHE A 6 -21.65 2.63 24.45
N ASP A 7 -22.67 3.09 25.11
CA ASP A 7 -23.23 4.44 24.91
C ASP A 7 -22.22 5.51 25.33
N LYS A 8 -21.61 5.39 26.52
CA LYS A 8 -20.54 6.31 26.97
C LYS A 8 -19.28 6.28 26.09
N MET A 9 -18.95 5.11 25.57
CA MET A 9 -17.82 4.97 24.64
C MET A 9 -18.17 5.61 23.29
N GLY A 10 -19.40 5.44 22.81
CA GLY A 10 -19.93 6.09 21.63
C GLY A 10 -19.92 7.62 21.74
N GLU A 11 -20.41 8.17 22.84
CA GLU A 11 -20.44 9.61 23.09
C GLU A 11 -19.04 10.25 23.11
N LYS A 12 -18.01 9.54 23.59
CA LYS A 12 -16.62 10.04 23.58
C LYS A 12 -15.89 9.80 22.26
N LEU A 13 -16.18 8.67 21.60
CA LEU A 13 -15.52 8.32 20.33
C LEU A 13 -16.14 9.05 19.13
N MET A 14 -17.46 9.34 19.14
CA MET A 14 -18.11 10.04 18.04
C MET A 14 -17.49 11.42 17.73
N PRO A 15 -17.26 12.32 18.71
CA PRO A 15 -16.63 13.60 18.41
C PRO A 15 -15.18 13.47 17.97
N PHE A 16 -14.46 12.45 18.44
CA PHE A 16 -13.10 12.15 17.96
C PHE A 16 -13.14 11.59 16.53
N ALA A 17 -14.00 10.62 16.27
CA ALA A 17 -14.19 10.04 14.93
C ALA A 17 -14.64 11.09 13.90
N SER A 18 -15.51 12.04 14.29
CA SER A 18 -15.94 13.13 13.42
C SER A 18 -14.80 14.11 13.11
N LYS A 19 -13.96 14.44 14.09
CA LYS A 19 -12.76 15.27 13.87
C LYS A 19 -11.74 14.59 12.97
N VAL A 20 -11.52 13.28 13.15
CA VAL A 20 -10.65 12.48 12.30
C VAL A 20 -11.19 12.43 10.88
N SER A 21 -12.49 12.19 10.71
CA SER A 21 -13.14 12.16 9.40
C SER A 21 -13.21 13.53 8.70
N ALA A 22 -13.18 14.61 9.46
CA ALA A 22 -13.13 15.96 8.93
C ALA A 22 -11.71 16.39 8.49
N ASN A 23 -10.67 15.68 8.96
CA ASN A 23 -9.30 15.98 8.58
C ASN A 23 -9.00 15.45 7.18
N ARG A 24 -8.65 16.35 6.26
CA ARG A 24 -8.39 16.03 4.85
C ARG A 24 -7.29 14.99 4.65
N TYR A 25 -6.21 15.05 5.42
CA TYR A 25 -5.10 14.11 5.31
C TYR A 25 -5.49 12.71 5.78
N LEU A 26 -6.16 12.63 6.94
CA LEU A 26 -6.61 11.35 7.47
C LEU A 26 -7.67 10.70 6.57
N ASN A 27 -8.55 11.51 5.97
CA ASN A 27 -9.51 11.01 5.00
C ASN A 27 -8.83 10.52 3.72
N ALA A 28 -7.84 11.28 3.20
CA ALA A 28 -7.08 10.88 2.03
C ALA A 28 -6.29 9.57 2.26
N ILE A 29 -5.66 9.44 3.43
CA ILE A 29 -4.97 8.20 3.82
C ILE A 29 -5.95 7.03 3.86
N LYS A 30 -7.10 7.21 4.52
CA LYS A 30 -8.16 6.20 4.57
C LYS A 30 -8.59 5.77 3.16
N GLU A 31 -8.90 6.71 2.28
CA GLU A 31 -9.32 6.41 0.90
C GLU A 31 -8.21 5.75 0.10
N GLY A 32 -6.95 6.17 0.30
CA GLY A 32 -5.79 5.54 -0.29
C GLY A 32 -5.70 4.05 0.06
N PHE A 33 -5.85 3.71 1.34
CA PHE A 33 -5.86 2.31 1.78
C PHE A 33 -7.05 1.51 1.25
N PHE A 34 -8.26 2.07 1.29
CA PHE A 34 -9.45 1.39 0.74
C PHE A 34 -9.32 1.11 -0.76
N GLY A 35 -8.72 2.03 -1.51
CA GLY A 35 -8.47 1.84 -2.94
C GLY A 35 -7.51 0.69 -3.25
N VAL A 36 -6.61 0.38 -2.33
CA VAL A 36 -5.59 -0.68 -2.48
C VAL A 36 -6.07 -2.04 -1.99
N MET A 37 -7.10 -2.11 -1.14
CA MET A 37 -7.61 -3.37 -0.59
C MET A 37 -7.81 -4.48 -1.64
N PRO A 38 -8.44 -4.26 -2.81
CA PRO A 38 -8.60 -5.32 -3.80
C PRO A 38 -7.28 -5.89 -4.30
N VAL A 39 -6.26 -5.02 -4.48
CA VAL A 39 -4.92 -5.43 -4.92
C VAL A 39 -4.24 -6.30 -3.87
N ILE A 40 -4.35 -5.91 -2.59
CA ILE A 40 -3.78 -6.66 -1.46
C ILE A 40 -4.48 -8.04 -1.34
N ILE A 41 -5.81 -8.09 -1.49
CA ILE A 41 -6.57 -9.35 -1.43
C ILE A 41 -6.12 -10.30 -2.53
N VAL A 42 -6.02 -9.82 -3.77
CA VAL A 42 -5.54 -10.63 -4.89
C VAL A 42 -4.11 -11.12 -4.63
N GLY A 43 -3.21 -10.24 -4.19
CA GLY A 43 -1.83 -10.63 -3.87
C GLY A 43 -1.74 -11.68 -2.77
N SER A 44 -2.54 -11.54 -1.71
CA SER A 44 -2.54 -12.49 -0.60
C SER A 44 -3.05 -13.88 -1.00
N LEU A 45 -3.99 -13.97 -1.95
CA LEU A 45 -4.42 -15.25 -2.50
C LEU A 45 -3.27 -15.99 -3.18
N PHE A 46 -2.44 -15.27 -3.96
CA PHE A 46 -1.25 -15.89 -4.58
C PHE A 46 -0.24 -16.37 -3.54
N LEU A 47 -0.05 -15.62 -2.45
CA LEU A 47 0.80 -16.04 -1.34
C LEU A 47 0.26 -17.32 -0.67
N LEU A 48 -1.05 -17.41 -0.47
CA LEU A 48 -1.67 -18.59 0.11
C LEU A 48 -1.33 -19.87 -0.68
N PHE A 49 -1.38 -19.81 -2.01
CA PHE A 49 -1.02 -20.97 -2.85
C PHE A 49 0.41 -21.45 -2.64
N THR A 50 1.35 -20.57 -2.28
CA THR A 50 2.75 -20.96 -2.00
C THR A 50 2.96 -21.46 -0.58
N SER A 51 2.00 -21.23 0.33
CA SER A 51 2.16 -21.41 1.76
C SER A 51 1.25 -22.51 2.34
N ILE A 52 0.60 -23.33 1.50
CA ILE A 52 -0.31 -24.40 1.95
C ILE A 52 0.48 -25.50 2.67
N PRO A 53 0.25 -25.72 3.99
CA PRO A 53 1.01 -26.66 4.80
C PRO A 53 0.39 -28.07 4.73
N ILE A 54 0.25 -28.63 3.52
CA ILE A 54 -0.25 -29.98 3.31
C ILE A 54 0.89 -30.88 2.87
N ASN A 55 1.05 -32.04 3.53
CA ASN A 55 2.05 -33.05 3.15
C ASN A 55 1.79 -33.53 1.71
N GLY A 56 2.82 -33.51 0.86
CA GLY A 56 2.71 -33.91 -0.54
C GLY A 56 2.24 -32.81 -1.48
N TYR A 57 1.80 -31.62 -0.98
CA TYR A 57 1.38 -30.50 -1.82
C TYR A 57 2.51 -29.98 -2.71
N ASN A 58 3.70 -29.78 -2.15
CA ASN A 58 4.86 -29.32 -2.91
C ASN A 58 5.27 -30.32 -3.99
N GLU A 59 5.24 -31.61 -3.70
CA GLU A 59 5.56 -32.68 -4.65
C GLU A 59 4.56 -32.71 -5.80
N LEU A 60 3.27 -32.55 -5.50
CA LEU A 60 2.20 -32.50 -6.48
C LEU A 60 2.35 -31.26 -7.37
N MET A 61 2.60 -30.09 -6.79
CA MET A 61 2.78 -28.84 -7.54
C MET A 61 4.06 -28.88 -8.39
N THR A 62 5.14 -29.44 -7.87
CA THR A 62 6.38 -29.65 -8.63
C THR A 62 6.15 -30.59 -9.81
N GLY A 63 5.37 -31.64 -9.63
CA GLY A 63 5.03 -32.58 -10.70
C GLY A 63 4.15 -31.97 -11.80
N LEU A 64 3.27 -31.02 -11.45
CA LEU A 64 2.36 -30.36 -12.40
C LEU A 64 2.96 -29.13 -13.09
N LEU A 65 3.69 -28.30 -12.37
CA LEU A 65 4.14 -26.99 -12.82
C LEU A 65 5.67 -26.86 -12.87
N GLY A 66 6.40 -27.88 -12.47
CA GLY A 66 7.86 -27.91 -12.43
C GLY A 66 8.47 -27.35 -11.14
N GLU A 67 9.79 -27.46 -11.01
CA GLU A 67 10.53 -27.11 -9.78
C GLU A 67 10.37 -25.64 -9.36
N ASN A 68 10.16 -24.74 -10.30
CA ASN A 68 10.01 -23.30 -10.06
C ASN A 68 8.56 -22.84 -9.90
N TRP A 69 7.60 -23.74 -9.66
CA TRP A 69 6.18 -23.40 -9.58
C TRP A 69 5.87 -22.29 -8.57
N SER A 70 6.56 -22.25 -7.44
CA SER A 70 6.35 -21.23 -6.41
C SER A 70 6.64 -19.81 -6.91
N GLN A 71 7.60 -19.65 -7.83
CA GLN A 71 7.91 -18.34 -8.41
C GLN A 71 6.77 -17.79 -9.27
N ILE A 72 6.02 -18.66 -9.94
CA ILE A 72 4.85 -18.27 -10.75
C ILE A 72 3.81 -17.54 -9.88
N PHE A 73 3.58 -18.03 -8.67
CA PHE A 73 2.64 -17.41 -7.71
C PHE A 73 3.28 -16.25 -6.91
N MET A 74 4.59 -16.31 -6.69
CA MET A 74 5.30 -15.28 -5.94
C MET A 74 5.41 -13.97 -6.72
N VAL A 75 5.48 -14.00 -8.06
CA VAL A 75 5.54 -12.79 -8.89
C VAL A 75 4.28 -11.92 -8.72
N PRO A 76 3.04 -12.41 -8.90
CA PRO A 76 1.84 -11.62 -8.63
C PRO A 76 1.76 -11.07 -7.20
N TYR A 77 2.18 -11.86 -6.21
CA TYR A 77 2.27 -11.40 -4.82
C TYR A 77 3.23 -10.21 -4.67
N ARG A 78 4.43 -10.30 -5.22
CA ARG A 78 5.42 -9.20 -5.16
C ARG A 78 4.95 -7.96 -5.91
N MET A 79 4.25 -8.13 -7.05
CA MET A 79 3.73 -7.02 -7.86
C MET A 79 2.43 -6.43 -7.32
N SER A 80 1.84 -6.99 -6.28
CA SER A 80 0.68 -6.45 -5.58
C SER A 80 1.05 -5.99 -4.18
N TYR A 81 1.17 -6.91 -3.25
CA TYR A 81 1.51 -6.63 -1.86
C TYR A 81 2.93 -6.07 -1.69
N GLY A 82 3.90 -6.60 -2.45
CA GLY A 82 5.30 -6.21 -2.36
C GLY A 82 5.59 -4.74 -2.76
N ILE A 83 4.69 -4.11 -3.52
CA ILE A 83 4.79 -2.70 -3.92
C ILE A 83 3.56 -1.89 -3.51
N MET A 84 2.89 -2.29 -2.43
CA MET A 84 1.62 -1.69 -2.02
C MET A 84 1.71 -0.20 -1.74
N SER A 85 2.86 0.32 -1.30
CA SER A 85 3.03 1.74 -1.05
C SER A 85 2.84 2.60 -2.31
N ILE A 86 3.21 2.08 -3.48
CA ILE A 86 3.00 2.76 -4.78
C ILE A 86 1.51 2.94 -5.05
N TYR A 87 0.70 1.91 -4.81
CA TYR A 87 -0.76 2.00 -4.98
C TYR A 87 -1.40 2.96 -3.98
N VAL A 88 -0.90 2.97 -2.73
CA VAL A 88 -1.36 3.91 -1.70
C VAL A 88 -1.05 5.35 -2.07
N VAL A 89 0.13 5.63 -2.65
CA VAL A 89 0.50 6.95 -3.19
C VAL A 89 -0.55 7.45 -4.19
N VAL A 90 -0.95 6.61 -5.14
CA VAL A 90 -1.97 6.96 -6.13
C VAL A 90 -3.31 7.29 -5.47
N GLY A 91 -3.73 6.49 -4.50
CA GLY A 91 -4.98 6.70 -3.79
C GLY A 91 -4.99 7.99 -2.97
N ILE A 92 -3.92 8.26 -2.22
CA ILE A 92 -3.79 9.48 -1.40
C ILE A 92 -3.67 10.72 -2.29
N ALA A 93 -2.82 10.68 -3.33
CA ALA A 93 -2.65 11.79 -4.25
C ALA A 93 -3.96 12.16 -4.95
N ARG A 94 -4.74 11.15 -5.38
CA ARG A 94 -6.07 11.35 -5.97
C ARG A 94 -7.04 12.01 -5.00
N SER A 95 -7.10 11.54 -3.77
CA SER A 95 -8.02 12.08 -2.76
C SER A 95 -7.66 13.51 -2.37
N LEU A 96 -6.38 13.82 -2.18
CA LEU A 96 -5.92 15.17 -1.88
C LEU A 96 -6.11 16.12 -3.06
N ALA A 97 -5.81 15.69 -4.29
CA ALA A 97 -6.03 16.48 -5.49
C ALA A 97 -7.50 16.89 -5.63
N HIS A 98 -8.42 15.96 -5.35
CA HIS A 98 -9.84 16.25 -5.36
C HIS A 98 -10.21 17.27 -4.27
N PHE A 99 -9.61 17.17 -3.10
CA PHE A 99 -9.84 18.10 -2.00
C PHE A 99 -9.33 19.51 -2.31
N TYR A 100 -8.12 19.62 -2.87
CA TYR A 100 -7.49 20.91 -3.23
C TYR A 100 -8.00 21.48 -4.57
N LYS A 101 -8.80 20.69 -5.32
CA LYS A 101 -9.32 21.05 -6.66
C LYS A 101 -8.22 21.29 -7.68
N VAL A 102 -7.13 20.55 -7.58
CA VAL A 102 -6.03 20.53 -8.55
C VAL A 102 -6.14 19.32 -9.49
N ASP A 103 -5.35 19.31 -10.55
CA ASP A 103 -5.38 18.19 -11.50
C ASP A 103 -4.87 16.90 -10.85
N THR A 104 -5.69 15.86 -10.90
CA THR A 104 -5.38 14.57 -10.29
C THR A 104 -4.19 13.88 -10.94
N ARG A 105 -4.02 14.04 -12.25
CA ARG A 105 -2.93 13.36 -13.00
C ARG A 105 -1.60 13.95 -12.62
N GLU A 106 -1.52 15.28 -12.59
CA GLU A 106 -0.32 16.01 -12.22
C GLU A 106 0.05 15.74 -10.76
N SER A 107 -0.91 15.73 -9.85
CA SER A 107 -0.71 15.38 -8.43
C SER A 107 -0.15 13.98 -8.24
N ILE A 108 -0.63 12.98 -9.00
CA ILE A 108 -0.10 11.62 -8.97
C ILE A 108 1.35 11.60 -9.48
N VAL A 109 1.63 12.26 -10.61
CA VAL A 109 2.99 12.30 -11.20
C VAL A 109 3.99 12.96 -10.24
N VAL A 110 3.64 14.10 -9.65
CA VAL A 110 4.50 14.79 -8.67
C VAL A 110 4.76 13.90 -7.45
N SER A 111 3.74 13.20 -6.97
CA SER A 111 3.87 12.27 -5.85
C SER A 111 4.78 11.09 -6.17
N PHE A 112 4.71 10.55 -7.39
CA PHE A 112 5.64 9.49 -7.84
C PHE A 112 7.08 9.99 -7.93
N ILE A 113 7.30 11.16 -8.50
CA ILE A 113 8.64 11.75 -8.58
C ILE A 113 9.20 11.93 -7.18
N ALA A 114 8.41 12.45 -6.25
CA ALA A 114 8.82 12.71 -4.89
C ALA A 114 9.19 11.43 -4.13
N ILE A 115 8.39 10.36 -4.23
CA ILE A 115 8.70 9.09 -3.55
C ILE A 115 9.95 8.43 -4.14
N PHE A 116 10.12 8.45 -5.48
CA PHE A 116 11.29 7.88 -6.12
C PHE A 116 12.58 8.64 -5.77
N MET A 117 12.51 9.97 -5.66
CA MET A 117 13.66 10.79 -5.23
C MET A 117 14.09 10.51 -3.80
N LEU A 118 13.14 10.21 -2.91
CA LEU A 118 13.42 9.94 -1.50
C LEU A 118 13.71 8.47 -1.21
N THR A 119 13.47 7.58 -2.17
CA THR A 119 13.78 6.16 -2.00
C THR A 119 15.26 5.90 -2.18
N PRO A 120 15.95 5.26 -1.23
CA PRO A 120 17.36 4.94 -1.38
C PRO A 120 17.58 3.97 -2.53
N VAL A 121 18.57 4.25 -3.35
CA VAL A 121 18.95 3.44 -4.50
C VAL A 121 20.11 2.52 -4.18
N LEU A 122 20.14 1.35 -4.79
CA LEU A 122 21.30 0.45 -4.71
C LEU A 122 22.36 0.93 -5.71
N VAL A 123 23.47 1.42 -5.17
CA VAL A 123 24.65 1.82 -5.95
C VAL A 123 25.75 0.80 -5.73
N THR A 124 26.35 0.33 -6.80
CA THR A 124 27.55 -0.53 -6.81
C THR A 124 28.69 0.18 -7.50
N GLU A 125 29.91 -0.39 -7.42
CA GLU A 125 31.10 0.16 -8.10
C GLU A 125 30.88 0.37 -9.60
N ASP A 126 30.00 -0.43 -10.22
CA ASP A 126 29.61 -0.32 -11.63
C ASP A 126 28.49 0.69 -11.90
N GLY A 127 28.02 1.43 -10.89
CA GLY A 127 26.95 2.41 -11.00
C GLY A 127 25.61 2.01 -10.36
N LEU A 128 24.52 2.62 -10.81
CA LEU A 128 23.17 2.44 -10.27
C LEU A 128 22.61 1.06 -10.64
N LYS A 129 22.36 0.22 -9.65
CA LYS A 129 21.88 -1.16 -9.84
C LYS A 129 20.35 -1.29 -9.85
N GLY A 130 19.64 -0.34 -9.24
CA GLY A 130 18.17 -0.33 -9.22
C GLY A 130 17.59 0.15 -7.91
N LEU A 131 16.25 0.10 -7.85
CA LEU A 131 15.47 0.42 -6.66
C LEU A 131 15.09 -0.88 -5.94
N PRO A 132 15.40 -1.04 -4.64
CA PRO A 132 14.96 -2.20 -3.90
C PRO A 132 13.44 -2.18 -3.74
N LEU A 133 12.77 -3.21 -4.23
CA LEU A 133 11.31 -3.33 -4.17
C LEU A 133 10.79 -3.32 -2.73
N ASP A 134 11.60 -3.79 -1.79
CA ASP A 134 11.23 -3.83 -0.37
C ASP A 134 10.90 -2.45 0.20
N ASN A 135 11.52 -1.39 -0.34
CA ASN A 135 11.23 0.00 0.04
C ASN A 135 9.83 0.47 -0.41
N PHE A 136 9.18 -0.25 -1.32
CA PHE A 136 7.82 0.03 -1.78
C PHE A 136 6.77 -0.88 -1.16
N SER A 137 7.18 -1.81 -0.31
CA SER A 137 6.30 -2.68 0.48
C SER A 137 5.68 -1.95 1.67
N ALA A 138 5.17 -2.69 2.64
CA ALA A 138 4.66 -2.15 3.89
C ALA A 138 5.68 -1.30 4.67
N SER A 139 6.98 -1.59 4.55
CA SER A 139 8.06 -0.81 5.18
C SER A 139 8.19 0.60 4.62
N GLY A 140 7.91 0.78 3.33
CA GLY A 140 7.94 2.09 2.66
C GLY A 140 6.66 2.92 2.81
N LEU A 141 5.60 2.36 3.38
CA LEU A 141 4.30 3.02 3.49
C LEU A 141 4.35 4.35 4.23
N PHE A 142 5.12 4.43 5.31
CA PHE A 142 5.21 5.64 6.10
C PHE A 142 5.83 6.79 5.30
N LEU A 143 6.92 6.50 4.60
CA LEU A 143 7.57 7.45 3.70
C LEU A 143 6.62 7.87 2.59
N ALA A 144 5.93 6.91 1.97
CA ALA A 144 4.97 7.16 0.89
C ALA A 144 3.85 8.10 1.31
N ILE A 145 3.26 7.90 2.49
CA ILE A 145 2.18 8.75 3.02
C ILE A 145 2.67 10.18 3.22
N ILE A 146 3.77 10.36 3.95
CA ILE A 146 4.29 11.70 4.27
C ILE A 146 4.69 12.43 2.99
N THR A 147 5.44 11.76 2.12
CA THR A 147 5.92 12.34 0.87
C THR A 147 4.77 12.76 -0.04
N THR A 148 3.74 11.91 -0.17
CA THR A 148 2.58 12.22 -1.01
C THR A 148 1.78 13.41 -0.48
N CYS A 149 1.55 13.45 0.84
CA CYS A 149 0.86 14.57 1.46
C CYS A 149 1.59 15.89 1.22
N LEU A 150 2.92 15.91 1.41
CA LEU A 150 3.73 17.09 1.16
C LEU A 150 3.80 17.47 -0.32
N ALA A 151 3.98 16.50 -1.20
CA ALA A 151 4.09 16.71 -2.63
C ALA A 151 2.82 17.37 -3.23
N VAL A 152 1.65 16.89 -2.84
CA VAL A 152 0.37 17.43 -3.33
C VAL A 152 0.04 18.78 -2.66
N GLU A 153 0.51 19.05 -1.44
CA GLU A 153 0.29 20.32 -0.77
C GLU A 153 1.15 21.46 -1.33
N ILE A 154 2.38 21.13 -1.78
CA ILE A 154 3.31 22.10 -2.36
C ILE A 154 2.96 22.42 -3.82
N PHE A 155 2.37 21.44 -4.51
CA PHE A 155 1.94 21.54 -5.90
C PHE A 155 0.68 22.40 -6.05
#